data_1b973d84279ca08c48cfb295efd391ea
#
_entry.id   1b973d84279ca08c48cfb295efd391ea
#
_cell.length_a   1.000
_cell.length_b   1.000
_cell.length_c   1.000
_cell.angle_alpha   90.00
_cell.angle_beta   90.00
_cell.angle_gamma   90.00
#
_symmetry.space_group_name_H-M   'P 1'
#
loop_
_entity.id
_entity.type
_entity.pdbx_description
1 polymer ?
#
loop_
_entity_poly.entity_id
_entity_poly.type
_entity_poly.pdbx_seq_one_letter_code
_entity_poly.pdbx_strand_id
1 'polypeptide(L)'
;MISLLSGVGTATTSGQIQIRSPDAGTKGVSGALVFSSGITTCGGSGSISIGTGTACNGDGGDIMIKVGDGNTLDGGHVFLFAGKTVATADSTGGSISIRSGYSLLRSSGTINIRTLNAGTNGVSGELMFSTGTTSCGGSGSISIGTGTASEGDGGDITIKVGDGNTLDGGHISVFAGKTDAKGDTGATGGSISIRSGFSTESSSGSIIIRTLNAGAKGVSGELMFSTGTTSCGSSGSISIGTGTACNGKGGDIMIKVGDGNTL
;
A
#
# COMPACT_ATOMS: atom_id res chain seq x y z
N MET A 1 22.45 17.47 -33.08
CA MET A 1 21.27 17.76 -32.28
C MET A 1 20.06 17.83 -33.19
N ILE A 2 18.95 17.13 -32.86
CA ILE A 2 17.66 17.28 -33.54
C ILE A 2 16.74 18.00 -32.56
N SER A 3 16.10 19.09 -32.99
CA SER A 3 15.14 19.85 -32.19
C SER A 3 13.84 19.99 -32.98
N LEU A 4 12.73 19.58 -32.36
CA LEU A 4 11.39 19.72 -32.93
C LEU A 4 10.60 20.70 -32.04
N LEU A 5 10.28 21.87 -32.58
CA LEU A 5 9.63 22.97 -31.87
C LEU A 5 8.33 23.36 -32.60
N SER A 6 7.27 23.60 -31.85
CA SER A 6 6.07 24.27 -32.41
C SER A 6 6.26 25.79 -32.46
N GLY A 7 5.34 26.49 -33.11
CA GLY A 7 5.35 27.95 -33.12
C GLY A 7 5.17 28.57 -31.74
N VAL A 8 5.84 29.70 -31.49
CA VAL A 8 5.75 30.48 -30.27
C VAL A 8 4.58 31.45 -30.34
N GLY A 9 3.72 31.45 -29.32
CA GLY A 9 2.73 32.49 -29.12
C GLY A 9 3.26 33.56 -28.16
N THR A 10 3.29 34.80 -28.59
CA THR A 10 3.77 35.95 -27.77
C THR A 10 2.65 36.61 -26.97
N ALA A 11 1.39 36.48 -27.42
CA ALA A 11 0.22 37.08 -26.77
C ALA A 11 -0.92 36.05 -26.56
N THR A 12 -0.82 34.86 -27.15
CA THR A 12 -1.83 33.79 -27.06
C THR A 12 -1.15 32.43 -26.90
N THR A 13 -1.85 31.35 -27.20
CA THR A 13 -1.32 29.97 -27.09
C THR A 13 -0.24 29.67 -28.14
N SER A 14 0.75 28.87 -27.77
CA SER A 14 1.75 28.31 -28.70
C SER A 14 1.17 27.17 -29.54
N GLY A 15 1.88 26.75 -30.59
CA GLY A 15 1.47 25.64 -31.45
C GLY A 15 1.54 24.27 -30.73
N GLN A 16 0.84 23.29 -31.30
CA GLN A 16 0.84 21.90 -30.85
C GLN A 16 1.90 21.08 -31.64
N ILE A 17 2.52 20.10 -30.97
CA ILE A 17 3.27 19.03 -31.60
C ILE A 17 2.49 17.73 -31.41
N GLN A 18 2.16 17.02 -32.51
CA GLN A 18 1.48 15.73 -32.48
C GLN A 18 2.32 14.66 -33.16
N ILE A 19 2.66 13.59 -32.45
CA ILE A 19 3.41 12.44 -32.95
C ILE A 19 2.56 11.20 -32.76
N ARG A 20 2.16 10.53 -33.83
CA ARG A 20 1.32 9.31 -33.78
C ARG A 20 1.58 8.39 -34.95
N SER A 21 1.38 7.09 -34.80
CA SER A 21 1.22 6.16 -35.91
C SER A 21 -0.19 6.30 -36.49
N PRO A 22 -0.39 6.12 -37.81
CA PRO A 22 -1.71 6.10 -38.43
C PRO A 22 -2.56 4.92 -37.97
N ASP A 23 -3.88 5.04 -38.18
CA ASP A 23 -4.81 3.96 -37.95
C ASP A 23 -4.55 2.78 -38.89
N ALA A 24 -4.73 1.55 -38.40
CA ALA A 24 -4.66 0.36 -39.24
C ALA A 24 -5.96 0.18 -40.04
N GLY A 25 -5.88 -0.57 -41.14
CA GLY A 25 -7.05 -1.02 -41.89
C GLY A 25 -7.83 -2.11 -41.10
N THR A 26 -8.93 -2.59 -41.72
CA THR A 26 -9.92 -3.48 -41.05
C THR A 26 -9.38 -4.82 -40.55
N LYS A 27 -8.21 -5.27 -40.95
CA LYS A 27 -7.56 -6.54 -40.56
C LYS A 27 -6.11 -6.36 -40.06
N GLY A 28 -5.68 -5.14 -39.77
CA GLY A 28 -4.29 -4.86 -39.40
C GLY A 28 -4.15 -4.39 -37.97
N VAL A 29 -2.90 -4.27 -37.52
CA VAL A 29 -2.48 -3.66 -36.24
C VAL A 29 -1.85 -2.31 -36.56
N SER A 30 -2.18 -1.25 -35.80
CA SER A 30 -1.54 0.06 -35.93
C SER A 30 -0.04 -0.01 -35.64
N GLY A 31 0.73 0.91 -36.21
CA GLY A 31 2.20 0.95 -36.02
C GLY A 31 2.58 1.26 -34.55
N ALA A 32 3.72 0.73 -34.12
CA ALA A 32 4.30 1.08 -32.84
C ALA A 32 4.93 2.48 -32.85
N LEU A 33 4.90 3.15 -31.71
CA LEU A 33 5.65 4.37 -31.44
C LEU A 33 6.67 4.09 -30.35
N VAL A 34 7.98 4.22 -30.64
CA VAL A 34 9.05 3.84 -29.73
C VAL A 34 9.90 5.07 -29.39
N PHE A 35 10.02 5.36 -28.10
CA PHE A 35 10.95 6.33 -27.56
C PHE A 35 11.99 5.61 -26.69
N SER A 36 13.24 5.63 -27.10
CA SER A 36 14.31 4.97 -26.36
C SER A 36 15.64 5.74 -26.51
N SER A 37 16.47 5.70 -25.47
CA SER A 37 17.87 6.09 -25.58
C SER A 37 18.70 4.93 -26.13
N GLY A 38 19.88 5.22 -26.68
CA GLY A 38 20.80 4.22 -27.20
C GLY A 38 21.48 3.42 -26.08
N ILE A 39 22.14 2.33 -26.47
CA ILE A 39 23.00 1.51 -25.61
C ILE A 39 24.42 2.03 -25.63
N THR A 40 25.18 1.76 -24.57
CA THR A 40 26.64 2.02 -24.52
C THR A 40 27.39 0.78 -24.06
N THR A 41 28.61 0.61 -24.55
CA THR A 41 29.52 -0.47 -24.15
C THR A 41 30.36 -0.07 -22.93
N CYS A 42 30.64 1.22 -22.76
CA CYS A 42 31.43 1.76 -21.65
C CYS A 42 30.82 3.11 -21.22
N GLY A 43 30.32 3.21 -20.02
CA GLY A 43 29.71 4.42 -19.48
C GLY A 43 28.19 4.32 -19.30
N GLY A 44 27.53 5.42 -18.96
CA GLY A 44 26.10 5.47 -18.77
C GLY A 44 25.31 5.65 -20.06
N SER A 45 24.11 5.05 -20.19
CA SER A 45 23.18 5.34 -21.28
C SER A 45 22.48 6.69 -21.05
N GLY A 46 21.88 7.24 -22.13
CA GLY A 46 21.10 8.49 -22.06
C GLY A 46 19.79 8.33 -21.28
N SER A 47 19.21 9.45 -20.88
CA SER A 47 17.92 9.53 -20.20
C SER A 47 16.80 9.91 -21.16
N ILE A 48 15.55 9.55 -20.81
CA ILE A 48 14.32 10.08 -21.38
C ILE A 48 13.63 10.91 -20.30
N SER A 49 13.30 12.18 -20.60
CA SER A 49 12.59 13.07 -19.70
C SER A 49 11.27 13.50 -20.34
N ILE A 50 10.17 13.29 -19.65
CA ILE A 50 8.83 13.72 -20.04
C ILE A 50 8.27 14.59 -18.93
N GLY A 51 7.95 15.85 -19.25
CA GLY A 51 7.45 16.81 -18.26
C GLY A 51 6.65 17.92 -18.90
N THR A 52 5.81 18.58 -18.10
CA THR A 52 5.10 19.80 -18.45
C THR A 52 5.85 21.01 -17.93
N GLY A 53 5.60 22.18 -18.53
CA GLY A 53 6.17 23.46 -18.07
C GLY A 53 5.49 23.97 -16.80
N THR A 54 6.14 24.94 -16.16
CA THR A 54 5.56 25.67 -15.01
C THR A 54 4.66 26.80 -15.50
N ALA A 55 3.57 27.04 -14.77
CA ALA A 55 2.70 28.19 -14.98
C ALA A 55 2.94 29.26 -13.89
N CYS A 56 2.98 30.54 -14.30
CA CYS A 56 3.14 31.66 -13.37
C CYS A 56 1.80 32.09 -12.73
N ASN A 57 0.74 32.12 -13.54
CA ASN A 57 -0.60 32.55 -13.11
C ASN A 57 -1.67 31.59 -13.71
N GLY A 58 -1.65 30.36 -13.28
CA GLY A 58 -2.58 29.32 -13.76
C GLY A 58 -2.13 27.95 -13.33
N ASP A 59 -2.87 26.94 -13.74
CA ASP A 59 -2.59 25.56 -13.43
C ASP A 59 -1.42 25.01 -14.27
N GLY A 60 -0.62 24.11 -13.72
CA GLY A 60 0.37 23.33 -14.46
C GLY A 60 -0.30 22.39 -15.44
N GLY A 61 0.40 22.00 -16.51
CA GLY A 61 -0.11 21.01 -17.48
C GLY A 61 -0.10 19.59 -16.93
N ASP A 62 -0.93 18.71 -17.50
CA ASP A 62 -1.07 17.30 -17.12
C ASP A 62 -0.20 16.39 -18.01
N ILE A 63 0.23 15.26 -17.44
CA ILE A 63 0.74 14.11 -18.19
C ILE A 63 -0.27 12.97 -18.03
N MET A 64 -0.85 12.50 -19.15
CA MET A 64 -1.79 11.38 -19.18
C MET A 64 -1.16 10.18 -19.88
N ILE A 65 -1.10 9.05 -19.17
CA ILE A 65 -0.70 7.75 -19.73
C ILE A 65 -1.93 6.84 -19.72
N LYS A 66 -2.47 6.55 -20.90
CA LYS A 66 -3.67 5.70 -21.07
C LYS A 66 -3.41 4.64 -22.11
N VAL A 67 -3.86 3.43 -21.84
CA VAL A 67 -3.85 2.29 -22.77
C VAL A 67 -5.26 2.09 -23.32
N GLY A 68 -5.34 1.60 -24.56
CA GLY A 68 -6.61 1.37 -25.24
C GLY A 68 -7.43 0.23 -24.63
N ASP A 69 -8.74 0.34 -24.80
CA ASP A 69 -9.70 -0.67 -24.37
C ASP A 69 -9.77 -1.82 -25.39
N GLY A 70 -9.97 -3.05 -24.95
CA GLY A 70 -10.29 -4.20 -25.79
C GLY A 70 -11.80 -4.40 -25.89
N ASN A 71 -12.31 -4.68 -27.09
CA ASN A 71 -13.74 -4.95 -27.33
C ASN A 71 -14.13 -6.42 -27.13
N THR A 72 -13.27 -7.33 -27.54
CA THR A 72 -13.53 -8.78 -27.60
C THR A 72 -12.50 -9.60 -26.85
N LEU A 73 -11.37 -9.00 -26.53
CA LEU A 73 -10.25 -9.58 -25.79
C LEU A 73 -9.81 -8.62 -24.70
N ASP A 74 -8.71 -8.93 -24.03
CA ASP A 74 -8.17 -8.16 -22.93
C ASP A 74 -7.80 -6.72 -23.34
N GLY A 75 -7.92 -5.78 -22.41
CA GLY A 75 -7.38 -4.43 -22.56
C GLY A 75 -5.85 -4.45 -22.53
N GLY A 76 -5.23 -3.36 -23.02
CA GLY A 76 -3.78 -3.26 -22.98
C GLY A 76 -3.23 -3.04 -21.55
N HIS A 77 -1.91 -3.20 -21.36
CA HIS A 77 -1.22 -3.11 -20.09
C HIS A 77 -0.29 -1.91 -20.00
N VAL A 78 -0.11 -1.37 -18.79
CA VAL A 78 0.96 -0.42 -18.45
C VAL A 78 1.98 -1.15 -17.59
N PHE A 79 3.24 -1.25 -18.05
CA PHE A 79 4.35 -1.80 -17.28
C PHE A 79 5.32 -0.69 -16.88
N LEU A 80 5.69 -0.65 -15.60
CA LEU A 80 6.67 0.27 -15.06
C LEU A 80 7.75 -0.51 -14.31
N PHE A 81 8.95 -0.59 -14.88
CA PHE A 81 10.08 -1.33 -14.32
C PHE A 81 11.27 -0.41 -14.08
N ALA A 82 11.89 -0.51 -12.92
CA ALA A 82 13.22 0.05 -12.69
C ALA A 82 14.30 -0.90 -13.22
N GLY A 83 15.48 -0.36 -13.54
CA GLY A 83 16.60 -1.13 -14.06
C GLY A 83 17.16 -2.10 -13.01
N LYS A 84 17.58 -3.30 -13.45
CA LYS A 84 18.35 -4.23 -12.63
C LYS A 84 19.84 -3.96 -12.73
N THR A 85 20.61 -4.31 -11.71
CA THR A 85 22.06 -4.44 -11.79
C THR A 85 22.48 -5.91 -11.75
N VAL A 86 23.57 -6.24 -12.42
CA VAL A 86 24.27 -7.54 -12.37
C VAL A 86 25.67 -7.40 -11.79
N ALA A 87 26.02 -6.21 -11.29
CA ALA A 87 27.31 -5.95 -10.67
C ALA A 87 27.49 -6.76 -9.38
N THR A 88 28.72 -7.18 -9.10
CA THR A 88 29.08 -8.03 -7.95
C THR A 88 29.52 -7.25 -6.72
N ALA A 89 29.67 -5.92 -6.80
CA ALA A 89 30.12 -5.06 -5.71
C ALA A 89 29.17 -3.86 -5.55
N ASP A 90 28.82 -3.55 -4.32
CA ASP A 90 28.13 -2.35 -3.76
C ASP A 90 27.17 -1.58 -4.68
N SER A 91 26.46 -2.29 -5.55
CA SER A 91 25.53 -1.69 -6.51
C SER A 91 24.10 -2.13 -6.22
N THR A 92 23.17 -1.18 -6.27
CA THR A 92 21.74 -1.42 -6.08
C THR A 92 20.98 -1.32 -7.39
N GLY A 93 19.85 -2.03 -7.50
CA GLY A 93 18.92 -1.85 -8.61
C GLY A 93 18.29 -0.45 -8.60
N GLY A 94 17.68 -0.04 -9.71
CA GLY A 94 16.96 1.22 -9.83
C GLY A 94 15.73 1.28 -8.92
N SER A 95 15.24 2.49 -8.64
CA SER A 95 14.06 2.76 -7.82
C SER A 95 12.89 3.31 -8.65
N ILE A 96 11.67 3.08 -8.19
CA ILE A 96 10.44 3.76 -8.64
C ILE A 96 9.96 4.65 -7.51
N SER A 97 9.72 5.95 -7.76
CA SER A 97 9.21 6.90 -6.79
C SER A 97 7.93 7.56 -7.31
N ILE A 98 6.83 7.44 -6.56
CA ILE A 98 5.52 8.03 -6.87
C ILE A 98 5.18 8.99 -5.74
N ARG A 99 4.96 10.27 -6.06
CA ARG A 99 4.65 11.33 -5.08
C ARG A 99 3.57 12.24 -5.61
N SER A 100 2.65 12.68 -4.76
CA SER A 100 1.74 13.79 -5.06
C SER A 100 2.47 15.13 -4.99
N GLY A 101 1.87 16.17 -5.58
CA GLY A 101 2.31 17.55 -5.39
C GLY A 101 2.01 18.04 -3.96
N TYR A 102 2.85 18.93 -3.45
CA TYR A 102 2.59 19.62 -2.19
C TYR A 102 2.08 21.04 -2.43
N SER A 103 1.41 21.63 -1.44
CA SER A 103 1.06 23.05 -1.43
C SER A 103 1.71 23.74 -0.25
N LEU A 104 2.22 24.94 -0.47
CA LEU A 104 2.85 25.75 0.59
C LEU A 104 1.83 26.29 1.61
N LEU A 105 0.60 26.57 1.17
CA LEU A 105 -0.42 27.26 1.99
C LEU A 105 -1.73 26.47 2.13
N ARG A 106 -1.90 25.37 1.41
CA ARG A 106 -3.15 24.59 1.36
C ARG A 106 -2.87 23.09 1.31
N SER A 107 -3.88 22.30 0.99
CA SER A 107 -3.77 20.84 0.94
C SER A 107 -2.85 20.36 -0.19
N SER A 108 -2.09 19.31 0.08
CA SER A 108 -1.35 18.56 -0.93
C SER A 108 -2.28 17.74 -1.83
N GLY A 109 -1.75 17.25 -2.95
CA GLY A 109 -2.48 16.32 -3.82
C GLY A 109 -2.66 14.93 -3.21
N THR A 110 -3.46 14.08 -3.87
CA THR A 110 -3.73 12.70 -3.48
C THR A 110 -3.01 11.70 -4.40
N ILE A 111 -2.75 10.49 -3.90
CA ILE A 111 -2.35 9.32 -4.67
C ILE A 111 -3.45 8.26 -4.50
N ASN A 112 -4.09 7.83 -5.62
CA ASN A 112 -5.12 6.79 -5.62
C ASN A 112 -4.60 5.56 -6.35
N ILE A 113 -4.49 4.43 -5.66
CA ILE A 113 -4.10 3.13 -6.23
C ILE A 113 -5.22 2.14 -5.92
N ARG A 114 -5.91 1.65 -6.94
CA ARG A 114 -7.04 0.72 -6.77
C ARG A 114 -7.27 -0.13 -8.01
N THR A 115 -7.81 -1.32 -7.84
CA THR A 115 -8.43 -2.09 -8.90
C THR A 115 -9.87 -1.60 -9.12
N LEU A 116 -10.37 -1.70 -10.35
CA LEU A 116 -11.75 -1.32 -10.65
C LEU A 116 -12.72 -2.49 -10.39
N ASN A 117 -14.02 -2.17 -10.35
CA ASN A 117 -15.07 -3.17 -10.19
C ASN A 117 -15.07 -4.14 -11.36
N ALA A 118 -15.29 -5.41 -11.07
CA ALA A 118 -15.56 -6.41 -12.09
C ALA A 118 -16.97 -6.23 -12.70
N GLY A 119 -17.19 -6.80 -13.86
CA GLY A 119 -18.52 -6.97 -14.44
C GLY A 119 -19.37 -8.00 -13.67
N THR A 120 -20.60 -8.24 -14.15
CA THR A 120 -21.62 -9.04 -13.46
C THR A 120 -21.21 -10.48 -13.12
N ASN A 121 -20.28 -11.07 -13.87
CA ASN A 121 -19.86 -12.48 -13.72
C ASN A 121 -18.35 -12.60 -13.45
N GLY A 122 -17.68 -11.54 -13.07
CA GLY A 122 -16.23 -11.53 -12.87
C GLY A 122 -15.83 -11.28 -11.42
N VAL A 123 -14.55 -11.49 -11.13
CA VAL A 123 -13.88 -11.12 -9.86
C VAL A 123 -13.06 -9.87 -10.10
N SER A 124 -13.09 -8.91 -9.18
CA SER A 124 -12.22 -7.71 -9.25
C SER A 124 -10.74 -8.09 -9.17
N GLY A 125 -9.88 -7.25 -9.75
CA GLY A 125 -8.44 -7.49 -9.73
C GLY A 125 -7.85 -7.47 -8.32
N GLU A 126 -6.69 -8.10 -8.16
CA GLU A 126 -5.89 -8.09 -6.93
C GLU A 126 -5.01 -6.83 -6.87
N LEU A 127 -4.77 -6.32 -5.67
CA LEU A 127 -3.77 -5.30 -5.37
C LEU A 127 -2.76 -5.88 -4.38
N MET A 128 -1.49 -6.06 -4.81
CA MET A 128 -0.44 -6.69 -4.02
C MET A 128 0.66 -5.69 -3.65
N PHE A 129 1.02 -5.63 -2.37
CA PHE A 129 2.20 -4.94 -1.86
C PHE A 129 3.11 -5.95 -1.18
N SER A 130 4.27 -6.20 -1.74
CA SER A 130 5.25 -7.15 -1.19
C SER A 130 6.69 -6.70 -1.42
N THR A 131 7.60 -7.13 -0.57
CA THR A 131 9.04 -7.02 -0.80
C THR A 131 9.57 -8.32 -1.38
N GLY A 132 10.70 -8.25 -2.07
CA GLY A 132 11.38 -9.42 -2.62
C GLY A 132 12.01 -10.29 -1.53
N THR A 133 12.37 -11.53 -1.91
CA THR A 133 13.14 -12.46 -1.09
C THR A 133 14.63 -12.25 -1.27
N THR A 134 15.42 -12.64 -0.27
CA THR A 134 16.88 -12.65 -0.34
C THR A 134 17.41 -14.00 0.08
N SER A 135 18.52 -14.43 -0.50
CA SER A 135 19.24 -15.66 -0.10
C SER A 135 20.24 -15.42 1.03
N CYS A 136 20.82 -14.22 1.13
CA CYS A 136 21.77 -13.83 2.16
C CYS A 136 21.48 -12.39 2.59
N GLY A 137 21.22 -12.17 3.87
CA GLY A 137 20.87 -10.85 4.43
C GLY A 137 19.38 -10.69 4.74
N GLY A 138 18.97 -9.50 5.12
CA GLY A 138 17.57 -9.18 5.43
C GLY A 138 16.75 -8.84 4.18
N SER A 139 15.46 -9.23 4.15
CA SER A 139 14.51 -8.75 3.16
C SER A 139 14.12 -7.29 3.43
N GLY A 140 13.55 -6.62 2.43
CA GLY A 140 13.02 -5.26 2.59
C GLY A 140 11.83 -5.18 3.55
N SER A 141 11.46 -3.97 3.95
CA SER A 141 10.30 -3.70 4.81
C SER A 141 9.17 -2.98 4.03
N ILE A 142 7.93 -3.14 4.49
CA ILE A 142 6.79 -2.33 4.08
C ILE A 142 6.42 -1.47 5.28
N SER A 143 6.35 -0.13 5.08
CA SER A 143 5.93 0.83 6.10
C SER A 143 4.67 1.56 5.63
N ILE A 144 3.62 1.51 6.45
CA ILE A 144 2.35 2.21 6.22
C ILE A 144 2.11 3.11 7.41
N GLY A 145 2.05 4.41 7.19
CA GLY A 145 1.86 5.39 8.26
C GLY A 145 1.26 6.69 7.75
N THR A 146 0.69 7.47 8.65
CA THR A 146 0.23 8.84 8.42
C THR A 146 1.28 9.82 8.95
N GLY A 147 1.27 11.04 8.42
CA GLY A 147 2.13 12.12 8.92
C GLY A 147 1.67 12.66 10.26
N THR A 148 2.55 13.40 10.93
CA THR A 148 2.22 14.14 12.16
C THR A 148 1.58 15.49 11.83
N ALA A 149 0.61 15.92 12.63
CA ALA A 149 0.06 17.27 12.62
C ALA A 149 0.65 18.08 13.80
N SER A 150 1.11 19.29 13.55
CA SER A 150 1.58 20.21 14.62
C SER A 150 0.40 20.88 15.30
N GLU A 151 -0.63 21.23 14.55
CA GLU A 151 -1.87 21.84 15.01
C GLU A 151 -3.03 21.13 14.31
N GLY A 152 -3.80 20.34 15.04
CA GLY A 152 -4.90 19.53 14.52
C GLY A 152 -4.71 18.02 14.73
N ASP A 153 -5.64 17.23 14.21
CA ASP A 153 -5.67 15.79 14.39
C ASP A 153 -4.68 15.08 13.44
N GLY A 154 -4.11 13.97 13.89
CA GLY A 154 -3.35 13.06 13.04
C GLY A 154 -4.27 12.34 12.04
N GLY A 155 -3.71 11.87 10.93
CA GLY A 155 -4.47 11.10 9.95
C GLY A 155 -4.75 9.66 10.42
N ASP A 156 -5.79 9.03 9.85
CA ASP A 156 -6.21 7.66 10.16
C ASP A 156 -5.64 6.63 9.17
N ILE A 157 -5.47 5.40 9.64
CA ILE A 157 -5.30 4.20 8.81
C ILE A 157 -6.51 3.29 9.05
N THR A 158 -7.27 3.02 7.99
CA THR A 158 -8.43 2.12 8.04
C THR A 158 -8.18 0.87 7.20
N ILE A 159 -8.27 -0.30 7.83
CA ILE A 159 -8.19 -1.61 7.16
C ILE A 159 -9.57 -2.26 7.27
N LYS A 160 -10.26 -2.42 6.14
CA LYS A 160 -11.60 -3.00 6.07
C LYS A 160 -11.68 -4.03 4.96
N VAL A 161 -12.34 -5.13 5.22
CA VAL A 161 -12.66 -6.17 4.24
C VAL A 161 -14.12 -6.05 3.84
N GLY A 162 -14.45 -6.39 2.60
CA GLY A 162 -15.81 -6.32 2.07
C GLY A 162 -16.75 -7.35 2.67
N ASP A 163 -18.04 -7.00 2.67
CA ASP A 163 -19.12 -7.86 3.13
C ASP A 163 -19.49 -8.88 2.04
N GLY A 164 -19.86 -10.10 2.43
CA GLY A 164 -20.48 -11.10 1.55
C GLY A 164 -22.00 -11.05 1.70
N ASN A 165 -22.74 -11.09 0.58
CA ASN A 165 -24.22 -11.07 0.60
C ASN A 165 -24.85 -12.45 0.66
N THR A 166 -24.22 -13.44 0.03
CA THR A 166 -24.74 -14.80 -0.10
C THR A 166 -23.82 -15.88 0.45
N LEU A 167 -22.54 -15.54 0.63
CA LEU A 167 -21.49 -16.41 1.16
C LEU A 167 -20.75 -15.64 2.26
N ASP A 168 -19.65 -16.23 2.73
CA ASP A 168 -18.85 -15.66 3.82
C ASP A 168 -18.29 -14.29 3.48
N GLY A 169 -18.12 -13.43 4.49
CA GLY A 169 -17.35 -12.20 4.42
C GLY A 169 -15.86 -12.48 4.28
N GLY A 170 -15.08 -11.50 3.80
CA GLY A 170 -13.64 -11.68 3.69
C GLY A 170 -12.94 -11.67 5.06
N HIS A 171 -11.68 -12.10 5.10
CA HIS A 171 -10.88 -12.26 6.31
C HIS A 171 -9.73 -11.26 6.38
N ILE A 172 -9.34 -10.88 7.61
CA ILE A 172 -8.07 -10.20 7.91
C ILE A 172 -7.20 -11.16 8.70
N SER A 173 -5.99 -11.45 8.20
CA SER A 173 -5.02 -12.29 8.87
C SER A 173 -3.72 -11.51 9.12
N VAL A 174 -3.22 -11.52 10.36
CA VAL A 174 -1.98 -10.84 10.76
C VAL A 174 -1.03 -11.86 11.36
N PHE A 175 0.10 -12.11 10.72
CA PHE A 175 1.12 -13.06 11.18
C PHE A 175 2.48 -12.38 11.32
N ALA A 176 3.18 -12.67 12.40
CA ALA A 176 4.60 -12.38 12.51
C ALA A 176 5.43 -13.50 11.84
N GLY A 177 6.65 -13.18 11.41
CA GLY A 177 7.54 -14.13 10.76
C GLY A 177 8.03 -15.22 11.72
N LYS A 178 8.18 -16.45 11.22
CA LYS A 178 8.85 -17.55 11.93
C LYS A 178 10.35 -17.52 11.70
N THR A 179 11.12 -18.16 12.56
CA THR A 179 12.53 -18.50 12.32
C THR A 179 12.69 -20.02 12.24
N ASP A 180 13.49 -20.49 11.31
CA ASP A 180 13.94 -21.89 11.18
C ASP A 180 15.43 -22.04 11.51
N ALA A 181 16.00 -21.10 12.30
CA ALA A 181 17.39 -21.14 12.71
C ALA A 181 17.71 -22.46 13.41
N LYS A 182 18.74 -23.18 12.91
CA LYS A 182 19.23 -24.45 13.47
C LYS A 182 20.38 -24.18 14.42
N GLY A 183 20.35 -24.81 15.57
CA GLY A 183 21.35 -24.64 16.64
C GLY A 183 20.93 -23.56 17.65
N ASP A 184 21.70 -23.44 18.73
CA ASP A 184 21.46 -22.45 19.79
C ASP A 184 22.01 -21.07 19.38
N THR A 185 21.31 -20.43 18.42
CA THR A 185 21.67 -19.09 17.90
C THR A 185 20.99 -17.97 18.68
N GLY A 186 20.12 -18.27 19.66
CA GLY A 186 19.29 -17.30 20.36
C GLY A 186 18.25 -16.60 19.47
N ALA A 187 18.03 -17.08 18.23
CA ALA A 187 17.09 -16.50 17.30
C ALA A 187 15.63 -16.77 17.70
N THR A 188 14.80 -15.74 17.70
CA THR A 188 13.37 -15.80 18.06
C THR A 188 12.48 -15.48 16.87
N GLY A 189 11.25 -15.97 16.87
CA GLY A 189 10.22 -15.55 15.92
C GLY A 189 9.87 -14.07 16.07
N GLY A 190 9.22 -13.49 15.07
CA GLY A 190 8.77 -12.12 15.09
C GLY A 190 7.66 -11.88 16.12
N SER A 191 7.43 -10.63 16.50
CA SER A 191 6.39 -10.20 17.45
C SER A 191 5.29 -9.38 16.76
N ILE A 192 4.07 -9.41 17.32
CA ILE A 192 2.96 -8.49 17.01
C ILE A 192 2.75 -7.60 18.23
N SER A 193 2.77 -6.27 18.03
CA SER A 193 2.52 -5.30 19.11
C SER A 193 1.37 -4.36 18.72
N ILE A 194 0.33 -4.29 19.57
CA ILE A 194 -0.84 -3.44 19.41
C ILE A 194 -0.89 -2.49 20.60
N ARG A 195 -0.87 -1.18 20.35
CA ARG A 195 -0.88 -0.14 21.38
C ARG A 195 -1.82 0.99 20.98
N SER A 196 -2.55 1.55 21.93
CA SER A 196 -3.25 2.83 21.76
C SER A 196 -2.27 4.01 21.82
N GLY A 197 -2.71 5.18 21.32
CA GLY A 197 -2.01 6.44 21.56
C GLY A 197 -2.08 6.88 23.02
N PHE A 198 -1.08 7.64 23.47
CA PHE A 198 -1.10 8.26 24.78
C PHE A 198 -1.21 9.79 24.65
N SER A 199 -1.66 10.46 25.72
CA SER A 199 -1.64 11.92 25.86
C SER A 199 -0.75 12.30 27.03
N THR A 200 -0.01 13.40 26.89
CA THR A 200 0.81 13.97 27.97
C THR A 200 -0.01 14.77 28.99
N GLU A 201 -1.17 15.28 28.59
CA GLU A 201 -1.99 16.19 29.42
C GLU A 201 -3.44 15.75 29.57
N SER A 202 -3.88 14.73 28.84
CA SER A 202 -5.27 14.28 28.81
C SER A 202 -5.36 12.75 28.80
N SER A 203 -6.49 12.21 28.37
CA SER A 203 -6.73 10.76 28.34
C SER A 203 -6.01 10.09 27.16
N SER A 204 -5.47 8.90 27.38
CA SER A 204 -4.98 8.02 26.33
C SER A 204 -6.12 7.39 25.53
N GLY A 205 -5.81 6.87 24.33
CA GLY A 205 -6.77 6.12 23.53
C GLY A 205 -7.11 4.75 24.11
N SER A 206 -8.08 4.06 23.51
CA SER A 206 -8.51 2.71 23.90
C SER A 206 -8.13 1.67 22.84
N ILE A 207 -8.06 0.41 23.24
CA ILE A 207 -8.02 -0.77 22.36
C ILE A 207 -9.29 -1.57 22.62
N ILE A 208 -10.07 -1.85 21.57
CA ILE A 208 -11.33 -2.61 21.65
C ILE A 208 -11.20 -3.87 20.78
N ILE A 209 -11.29 -5.04 21.40
CA ILE A 209 -11.26 -6.35 20.72
C ILE A 209 -12.53 -7.09 21.09
N ARG A 210 -13.38 -7.40 20.11
CA ARG A 210 -14.65 -8.09 20.34
C ARG A 210 -15.14 -8.83 19.10
N THR A 211 -15.90 -9.89 19.29
CA THR A 211 -16.75 -10.48 18.25
C THR A 211 -18.08 -9.74 18.20
N LEU A 212 -18.72 -9.71 17.04
CA LEU A 212 -20.03 -9.08 16.89
C LEU A 212 -21.17 -10.08 17.18
N ASN A 213 -22.38 -9.56 17.38
CA ASN A 213 -23.56 -10.37 17.59
C ASN A 213 -23.87 -11.24 16.36
N ALA A 214 -24.27 -12.47 16.59
CA ALA A 214 -24.81 -13.31 15.53
C ALA A 214 -26.21 -12.84 15.08
N GLY A 215 -26.62 -13.28 13.91
CA GLY A 215 -28.00 -13.15 13.44
C GLY A 215 -28.93 -14.10 14.19
N ALA A 216 -30.25 -14.05 13.88
CA ALA A 216 -31.32 -14.75 14.58
C ALA A 216 -31.17 -16.29 14.67
N LYS A 217 -30.37 -16.93 13.83
CA LYS A 217 -30.18 -18.38 13.76
C LYS A 217 -28.73 -18.84 13.91
N GLY A 218 -27.82 -17.95 14.27
CA GLY A 218 -26.40 -18.23 14.35
C GLY A 218 -25.86 -18.16 15.77
N VAL A 219 -24.61 -18.58 15.92
CA VAL A 219 -23.81 -18.44 17.16
C VAL A 219 -22.82 -17.30 16.97
N SER A 220 -22.63 -16.45 17.98
CA SER A 220 -21.59 -15.40 17.93
C SER A 220 -20.20 -16.01 17.84
N GLY A 221 -19.26 -15.25 17.28
CA GLY A 221 -17.88 -15.71 17.16
C GLY A 221 -17.18 -15.89 18.50
N GLU A 222 -16.15 -16.72 18.50
CA GLU A 222 -15.27 -16.96 19.66
C GLU A 222 -14.16 -15.89 19.71
N LEU A 223 -13.71 -15.52 20.90
CA LEU A 223 -12.50 -14.74 21.16
C LEU A 223 -11.55 -15.57 22.02
N MET A 224 -10.40 -15.96 21.45
CA MET A 224 -9.44 -16.85 22.11
C MET A 224 -8.14 -16.12 22.43
N PHE A 225 -7.67 -16.23 23.66
CA PHE A 225 -6.33 -15.84 24.10
C PHE A 225 -5.59 -17.06 24.62
N SER A 226 -4.52 -17.47 23.95
CA SER A 226 -3.73 -18.63 24.34
C SER A 226 -2.26 -18.43 24.03
N THR A 227 -1.39 -19.09 24.78
CA THR A 227 0.04 -19.25 24.44
C THR A 227 0.25 -20.57 23.74
N GLY A 228 1.34 -20.67 22.95
CA GLY A 228 1.74 -21.90 22.29
C GLY A 228 2.28 -22.94 23.26
N THR A 229 2.40 -24.18 22.76
CA THR A 229 3.04 -25.31 23.45
C THR A 229 4.54 -25.38 23.14
N THR A 230 5.30 -25.98 24.03
CA THR A 230 6.72 -26.30 23.82
C THR A 230 7.00 -27.77 24.09
N SER A 231 7.91 -28.37 23.35
CA SER A 231 8.37 -29.75 23.60
C SER A 231 9.49 -29.80 24.64
N CYS A 232 10.31 -28.75 24.74
CA CYS A 232 11.41 -28.64 25.69
C CYS A 232 11.54 -27.20 26.18
N GLY A 233 11.35 -26.95 27.47
CA GLY A 233 11.40 -25.63 28.07
C GLY A 233 10.03 -25.19 28.62
N SER A 234 9.89 -23.90 28.91
CA SER A 234 8.66 -23.33 29.50
C SER A 234 7.80 -22.71 28.41
N SER A 235 6.46 -22.89 28.50
CA SER A 235 5.50 -22.15 27.66
C SER A 235 5.44 -20.68 28.08
N GLY A 236 4.92 -19.83 27.18
CA GLY A 236 4.67 -18.41 27.47
C GLY A 236 3.58 -18.18 28.52
N SER A 237 3.45 -16.96 28.99
CA SER A 237 2.42 -16.53 29.96
C SER A 237 1.41 -15.58 29.32
N ILE A 238 0.18 -15.54 29.87
CA ILE A 238 -0.82 -14.50 29.64
C ILE A 238 -0.84 -13.63 30.88
N SER A 239 -0.63 -12.32 30.73
CA SER A 239 -0.70 -11.35 31.82
C SER A 239 -1.81 -10.33 31.54
N ILE A 240 -2.74 -10.20 32.47
CA ILE A 240 -3.86 -9.25 32.42
C ILE A 240 -3.77 -8.39 33.65
N GLY A 241 -3.64 -7.07 33.50
CA GLY A 241 -3.53 -6.17 34.65
C GLY A 241 -3.97 -4.75 34.29
N THR A 242 -4.29 -3.98 35.30
CA THR A 242 -4.55 -2.54 35.20
C THR A 242 -3.34 -1.75 35.66
N GLY A 243 -3.22 -0.51 35.19
CA GLY A 243 -2.16 0.40 35.60
C GLY A 243 -2.35 0.96 37.01
N THR A 244 -1.29 1.56 37.55
CA THR A 244 -1.32 2.26 38.84
C THR A 244 -1.77 3.71 38.68
N ALA A 245 -2.49 4.26 39.65
CA ALA A 245 -2.84 5.67 39.72
C ALA A 245 -2.16 6.32 40.94
N CYS A 246 -1.50 7.49 40.74
CA CYS A 246 -0.89 8.24 41.83
C CYS A 246 -1.92 9.01 42.64
N ASN A 247 -2.90 9.65 41.98
CA ASN A 247 -3.94 10.49 42.63
C ASN A 247 -5.33 10.12 42.10
N GLY A 248 -5.76 8.88 42.27
CA GLY A 248 -7.04 8.40 41.79
C GLY A 248 -7.21 6.91 42.08
N LYS A 249 -8.30 6.34 41.59
CA LYS A 249 -8.54 4.90 41.72
C LYS A 249 -7.83 4.16 40.60
N GLY A 250 -7.25 2.98 40.90
CA GLY A 250 -6.80 2.04 39.86
C GLY A 250 -7.98 1.56 39.00
N GLY A 251 -7.69 1.05 37.84
CA GLY A 251 -8.72 0.48 36.97
C GLY A 251 -9.19 -0.89 37.46
N ASP A 252 -10.34 -1.34 36.96
CA ASP A 252 -10.93 -2.63 37.30
C ASP A 252 -10.69 -3.68 36.18
N ILE A 253 -10.63 -4.95 36.57
CA ILE A 253 -10.76 -6.10 35.67
C ILE A 253 -12.13 -6.73 35.93
N MET A 254 -13.00 -6.72 34.93
CA MET A 254 -14.33 -7.33 35.02
C MET A 254 -14.42 -8.56 34.09
N ILE A 255 -14.73 -9.70 34.66
CA ILE A 255 -15.00 -10.94 33.93
C ILE A 255 -16.47 -11.31 34.21
N LYS A 256 -17.29 -11.34 33.16
CA LYS A 256 -18.71 -11.63 33.24
C LYS A 256 -19.09 -12.74 32.27
N VAL A 257 -19.86 -13.70 32.74
CA VAL A 257 -20.51 -14.70 31.91
C VAL A 257 -21.93 -14.21 31.59
N GLY A 258 -22.34 -14.34 30.34
CA GLY A 258 -23.69 -13.98 29.92
C GLY A 258 -24.74 -14.96 30.46
N ASP A 259 -25.98 -14.47 30.63
CA ASP A 259 -27.12 -15.30 31.00
C ASP A 259 -27.64 -16.09 29.81
N GLY A 260 -27.95 -17.37 29.99
CA GLY A 260 -28.65 -18.22 29.06
C GLY A 260 -30.13 -18.34 29.43
N ASN A 261 -31.02 -18.06 28.48
CA ASN A 261 -32.44 -18.42 28.62
C ASN A 261 -32.61 -19.83 28.04
N THR A 262 -32.55 -20.83 28.90
CA THR A 262 -33.01 -22.17 28.55
C THR A 262 -34.53 -22.19 28.64
N LEU A 263 -35.22 -22.40 27.53
CA LEU A 263 -36.60 -22.86 27.51
C LEU A 263 -36.63 -24.35 27.81
#